data_3e33fbf16214cc232d442b58d4e71394
#
_entry.id   3e33fbf16214cc232d442b58d4e71394
#
_cell.length_a   1.000
_cell.length_b   1.000
_cell.length_c   1.000
_cell.angle_alpha   90.00
_cell.angle_beta   90.00
_cell.angle_gamma   90.00
#
_symmetry.space_group_name_H-M   'P 1'
#
loop_
_entity.id
_entity.type
_entity.pdbx_description
1 polymer ?
#
loop_
_entity_poly.entity_id
_entity_poly.type
_entity_poly.pdbx_seq_one_letter_code
_entity_poly.pdbx_strand_id
1 'polypeptide(L)'
;MTFADTIFLPEEPAHDDEIEAINAEAFGPGRFTRAAYKIREGGPHERTLSFVAMHGSAVIASVKMTRVAAGKGRALMLGPLAVKPAYKNLGIGRHLVKLAVEAAAKAGWPAVILVGDEPYYGPLGFRRIPRGQVSMPRPVDLDRVIAVEIAPGEVARIVGMIDHEDRVAKVQGGSLPLEGKVPSEARRVG
;
A
#
# COMPACT_ATOMS: atom_id res chain seq x y z
N MET A 1 -28.65 12.77 3.63
CA MET A 1 -27.20 12.73 3.87
C MET A 1 -26.49 13.04 2.58
N THR A 2 -25.63 14.02 2.56
CA THR A 2 -24.92 14.48 1.39
C THR A 2 -23.41 14.41 1.61
N PHE A 3 -22.63 14.43 0.52
CA PHE A 3 -21.17 14.58 0.58
C PHE A 3 -20.76 15.85 1.39
N ALA A 4 -21.56 16.90 1.34
CA ALA A 4 -21.30 18.16 2.02
C ALA A 4 -21.25 18.08 3.55
N ASP A 5 -21.86 17.04 4.13
CA ASP A 5 -21.90 16.84 5.59
C ASP A 5 -20.70 15.97 6.07
N THR A 6 -19.73 15.69 5.18
CA THR A 6 -18.60 14.79 5.48
C THR A 6 -17.33 15.61 5.70
N ILE A 7 -16.64 15.33 6.80
CA ILE A 7 -15.32 15.90 7.13
C ILE A 7 -14.25 14.85 6.84
N PHE A 8 -13.17 15.24 6.17
CA PHE A 8 -12.05 14.38 5.85
C PHE A 8 -10.84 14.79 6.68
N LEU A 9 -10.25 13.84 7.40
CA LEU A 9 -9.16 14.08 8.34
C LEU A 9 -8.04 13.04 8.14
N PRO A 10 -6.79 13.36 8.48
CA PRO A 10 -5.75 12.36 8.65
C PRO A 10 -6.18 11.31 9.70
N GLU A 11 -5.74 10.08 9.50
CA GLU A 11 -6.01 9.00 10.45
C GLU A 11 -5.26 9.24 11.76
N GLU A 12 -5.96 9.06 12.87
CA GLU A 12 -5.41 9.12 14.23
C GLU A 12 -5.65 7.80 14.99
N PRO A 13 -4.86 7.49 16.04
CA PRO A 13 -5.07 6.28 16.84
C PRO A 13 -6.48 6.14 17.42
N ALA A 14 -7.15 7.24 17.71
CA ALA A 14 -8.53 7.24 18.21
C ALA A 14 -9.54 6.66 17.20
N HIS A 15 -9.19 6.60 15.91
CA HIS A 15 -10.04 6.05 14.85
C HIS A 15 -9.89 4.54 14.65
N ASP A 16 -8.90 3.88 15.29
CA ASP A 16 -8.50 2.50 14.96
C ASP A 16 -9.65 1.50 15.10
N ASP A 17 -10.40 1.55 16.18
CA ASP A 17 -11.51 0.61 16.44
C ASP A 17 -12.63 0.74 15.39
N GLU A 18 -13.01 1.98 15.05
CA GLU A 18 -14.03 2.21 14.03
C GLU A 18 -13.54 1.83 12.61
N ILE A 19 -12.27 2.10 12.29
CA ILE A 19 -11.66 1.69 11.03
C ILE A 19 -11.67 0.16 10.91
N GLU A 20 -11.31 -0.56 11.98
CA GLU A 20 -11.31 -2.03 11.97
C GLU A 20 -12.74 -2.58 11.83
N ALA A 21 -13.72 -1.98 12.50
CA ALA A 21 -15.12 -2.35 12.35
C ALA A 21 -15.62 -2.17 10.91
N ILE A 22 -15.30 -1.05 10.27
CA ILE A 22 -15.67 -0.79 8.85
C ILE A 22 -14.99 -1.80 7.92
N ASN A 23 -13.71 -2.12 8.15
CA ASN A 23 -12.99 -3.10 7.35
C ASN A 23 -13.57 -4.52 7.53
N ALA A 24 -13.94 -4.89 8.76
CA ALA A 24 -14.59 -6.16 9.05
C ALA A 24 -15.94 -6.28 8.34
N GLU A 25 -16.75 -5.24 8.35
CA GLU A 25 -18.03 -5.19 7.65
C GLU A 25 -17.86 -5.24 6.12
N ALA A 26 -16.91 -4.48 5.57
CA ALA A 26 -16.72 -4.37 4.12
C ALA A 26 -16.10 -5.62 3.49
N PHE A 27 -15.21 -6.32 4.18
CA PHE A 27 -14.37 -7.37 3.62
C PHE A 27 -14.50 -8.74 4.30
N GLY A 28 -15.15 -8.81 5.44
CA GLY A 28 -15.30 -10.04 6.21
C GLY A 28 -13.97 -10.66 6.69
N PRO A 29 -14.00 -11.91 7.17
CA PRO A 29 -12.81 -12.60 7.66
C PRO A 29 -11.81 -12.92 6.54
N GLY A 30 -12.23 -13.03 5.28
CA GLY A 30 -11.36 -13.23 4.13
C GLY A 30 -10.35 -12.09 3.88
N ARG A 31 -10.47 -10.95 4.57
CA ARG A 31 -9.52 -9.83 4.45
C ARG A 31 -8.08 -10.21 4.83
N PHE A 32 -7.92 -11.12 5.79
CA PHE A 32 -6.61 -11.55 6.27
C PHE A 32 -5.80 -12.36 5.25
N THR A 33 -6.46 -12.95 4.26
CA THR A 33 -5.78 -13.71 3.19
C THR A 33 -5.34 -12.85 2.01
N ARG A 34 -5.73 -11.56 1.97
CA ARG A 34 -5.41 -10.67 0.85
C ARG A 34 -3.94 -10.26 0.84
N ALA A 35 -3.38 -10.10 -0.35
CA ALA A 35 -1.99 -9.70 -0.55
C ALA A 35 -1.63 -8.39 0.16
N ALA A 36 -2.48 -7.38 0.09
CA ALA A 36 -2.28 -6.11 0.79
C ALA A 36 -2.26 -6.26 2.32
N TYR A 37 -3.01 -7.20 2.89
CA TYR A 37 -2.93 -7.50 4.31
C TYR A 37 -1.58 -8.13 4.67
N LYS A 38 -1.12 -9.10 3.86
CA LYS A 38 0.19 -9.74 4.06
C LYS A 38 1.36 -8.75 4.00
N ILE A 39 1.28 -7.77 3.11
CA ILE A 39 2.26 -6.69 3.02
C ILE A 39 2.28 -5.87 4.32
N ARG A 40 1.12 -5.48 4.85
CA ARG A 40 1.01 -4.71 6.10
C ARG A 40 1.56 -5.41 7.34
N GLU A 41 1.61 -6.75 7.35
CA GLU A 41 2.31 -7.48 8.41
C GLU A 41 3.82 -7.19 8.43
N GLY A 42 4.38 -6.59 7.40
CA GLY A 42 5.80 -6.26 7.27
C GLY A 42 6.25 -5.07 8.09
N GLY A 43 5.32 -4.18 8.46
CA GLY A 43 5.61 -2.98 9.21
C GLY A 43 4.41 -2.04 9.31
N PRO A 44 4.57 -0.87 9.95
CA PRO A 44 3.48 0.08 10.12
C PRO A 44 3.05 0.71 8.79
N HIS A 45 1.79 1.11 8.71
CA HIS A 45 1.31 1.95 7.62
C HIS A 45 1.64 3.44 7.89
N GLU A 46 1.57 4.26 6.85
CA GLU A 46 1.80 5.71 6.94
C GLU A 46 0.52 6.42 7.41
N ARG A 47 0.40 6.57 8.72
CA ARG A 47 -0.78 7.16 9.34
C ARG A 47 -1.04 8.60 8.89
N THR A 48 0.01 9.40 8.71
CA THR A 48 -0.07 10.79 8.24
C THR A 48 -0.53 10.93 6.78
N LEU A 49 -0.45 9.85 6.00
CA LEU A 49 -0.90 9.77 4.60
C LEU A 49 -2.18 8.93 4.45
N SER A 50 -2.70 8.43 5.56
CA SER A 50 -3.95 7.67 5.65
C SER A 50 -5.07 8.58 6.15
N PHE A 51 -6.29 8.39 5.66
CA PHE A 51 -7.38 9.33 5.92
C PHE A 51 -8.65 8.61 6.33
N VAL A 52 -9.47 9.32 7.10
CA VAL A 52 -10.83 8.95 7.46
C VAL A 52 -11.81 9.98 6.94
N ALA A 53 -13.03 9.53 6.68
CA ALA A 53 -14.19 10.38 6.47
C ALA A 53 -15.11 10.27 7.68
N MET A 54 -15.50 11.42 8.23
CA MET A 54 -16.34 11.54 9.42
C MET A 54 -17.70 12.10 9.05
N HIS A 55 -18.75 11.57 9.69
CA HIS A 55 -20.08 12.20 9.72
C HIS A 55 -20.48 12.37 11.19
N GLY A 56 -20.58 13.62 11.64
CA GLY A 56 -20.62 13.92 13.06
C GLY A 56 -19.35 13.41 13.76
N SER A 57 -19.52 12.62 14.80
CA SER A 57 -18.42 11.99 15.55
C SER A 57 -18.05 10.59 15.05
N ALA A 58 -18.75 10.03 14.05
CA ALA A 58 -18.55 8.67 13.59
C ALA A 58 -17.64 8.59 12.36
N VAL A 59 -16.71 7.65 12.33
CA VAL A 59 -15.97 7.28 11.13
C VAL A 59 -16.91 6.51 10.18
N ILE A 60 -17.03 6.99 8.94
CA ILE A 60 -17.91 6.39 7.93
C ILE A 60 -17.14 5.78 6.75
N ALA A 61 -15.87 6.14 6.59
CA ALA A 61 -14.99 5.55 5.60
C ALA A 61 -13.52 5.75 5.98
N SER A 62 -12.64 4.92 5.45
CA SER A 62 -11.20 5.04 5.65
C SER A 62 -10.41 4.57 4.45
N VAL A 63 -9.20 5.10 4.30
CA VAL A 63 -8.18 4.65 3.35
C VAL A 63 -6.83 4.60 4.05
N LYS A 64 -6.10 3.47 3.92
CA LYS A 64 -4.74 3.34 4.46
C LYS A 64 -3.70 3.41 3.36
N MET A 65 -2.53 3.94 3.72
CA MET A 65 -1.34 4.01 2.87
C MET A 65 -0.20 3.27 3.55
N THR A 66 0.43 2.32 2.85
CA THR A 66 1.52 1.49 3.38
C THR A 66 2.73 1.59 2.48
N ARG A 67 3.92 1.78 3.05
CA ARG A 67 5.18 1.81 2.30
C ARG A 67 5.48 0.44 1.68
N VAL A 68 5.76 0.43 0.38
CA VAL A 68 6.12 -0.77 -0.36
C VAL A 68 7.31 -0.51 -1.27
N ALA A 69 8.05 -1.57 -1.57
CA ALA A 69 9.11 -1.57 -2.54
C ALA A 69 9.15 -2.86 -3.36
N ALA A 70 9.72 -2.79 -4.55
CA ALA A 70 10.08 -3.95 -5.38
C ALA A 70 11.23 -3.55 -6.32
N GLY A 71 12.27 -4.37 -6.39
CA GLY A 71 13.47 -4.05 -7.17
C GLY A 71 14.12 -2.75 -6.70
N LYS A 72 14.24 -1.78 -7.60
CA LYS A 72 14.80 -0.44 -7.31
C LYS A 72 13.71 0.62 -7.12
N GLY A 73 12.44 0.24 -7.22
CA GLY A 73 11.33 1.16 -7.09
C GLY A 73 10.67 1.08 -5.72
N ARG A 74 10.09 2.20 -5.31
CA ARG A 74 9.27 2.32 -4.10
C ARG A 74 7.95 3.01 -4.40
N ALA A 75 6.94 2.73 -3.60
CA ALA A 75 5.62 3.35 -3.72
C ALA A 75 4.88 3.32 -2.38
N LEU A 76 3.72 3.93 -2.37
CA LEU A 76 2.71 3.65 -1.34
C LEU A 76 1.67 2.68 -1.89
N MET A 77 1.31 1.66 -1.12
CA MET A 77 0.16 0.82 -1.41
C MET A 77 -1.07 1.43 -0.74
N LEU A 78 -2.03 1.83 -1.56
CA LEU A 78 -3.33 2.32 -1.14
C LEU A 78 -4.26 1.14 -0.84
N GLY A 79 -4.82 1.13 0.35
CA GLY A 79 -5.81 0.16 0.80
C GLY A 79 -5.51 -0.44 2.18
N PRO A 80 -6.56 -0.93 2.86
CA PRO A 80 -7.93 -1.01 2.36
C PRO A 80 -8.57 0.37 2.22
N LEU A 81 -9.41 0.52 1.21
CA LEU A 81 -10.40 1.58 1.10
C LEU A 81 -11.76 0.98 1.45
N ALA A 82 -12.37 1.45 2.49
CA ALA A 82 -13.68 0.98 2.93
C ALA A 82 -14.63 2.14 3.21
N VAL A 83 -15.89 1.97 2.83
CA VAL A 83 -16.97 2.93 3.06
C VAL A 83 -18.16 2.17 3.63
N LYS A 84 -18.73 2.66 4.73
CA LYS A 84 -19.95 2.07 5.32
C LYS A 84 -21.06 1.99 4.26
N PRO A 85 -21.87 0.90 4.23
CA PRO A 85 -22.88 0.69 3.19
C PRO A 85 -23.82 1.88 2.99
N ALA A 86 -24.27 2.51 4.08
CA ALA A 86 -25.18 3.64 4.04
C ALA A 86 -24.61 4.91 3.36
N TYR A 87 -23.29 4.96 3.18
CA TYR A 87 -22.55 6.11 2.60
C TYR A 87 -21.93 5.79 1.24
N LYS A 88 -22.20 4.62 0.67
CA LYS A 88 -21.73 4.24 -0.66
C LYS A 88 -22.37 5.12 -1.73
N ASN A 89 -21.69 5.24 -2.88
CA ASN A 89 -22.14 5.99 -4.06
C ASN A 89 -22.28 7.53 -3.86
N LEU A 90 -21.84 8.06 -2.72
CA LEU A 90 -21.78 9.52 -2.46
C LEU A 90 -20.46 10.17 -2.89
N GLY A 91 -19.54 9.43 -3.52
CA GLY A 91 -18.23 9.94 -3.92
C GLY A 91 -17.16 9.96 -2.84
N ILE A 92 -17.49 9.59 -1.59
CA ILE A 92 -16.57 9.61 -0.44
C ILE A 92 -15.30 8.79 -0.69
N GLY A 93 -15.44 7.57 -1.21
CA GLY A 93 -14.29 6.71 -1.50
C GLY A 93 -13.34 7.33 -2.54
N ARG A 94 -13.87 7.91 -3.61
CA ARG A 94 -13.07 8.60 -4.64
C ARG A 94 -12.35 9.82 -4.07
N HIS A 95 -13.00 10.56 -3.19
CA HIS A 95 -12.40 11.72 -2.54
C HIS A 95 -11.26 11.32 -1.62
N LEU A 96 -11.43 10.25 -0.82
CA LEU A 96 -10.35 9.70 0.02
C LEU A 96 -9.14 9.27 -0.82
N VAL A 97 -9.36 8.60 -1.96
CA VAL A 97 -8.27 8.22 -2.87
C VAL A 97 -7.53 9.45 -3.38
N LYS A 98 -8.27 10.48 -3.82
CA LYS A 98 -7.68 11.74 -4.31
C LYS A 98 -6.84 12.41 -3.23
N LEU A 99 -7.36 12.55 -2.01
CA LEU A 99 -6.63 13.12 -0.88
C LEU A 99 -5.34 12.34 -0.58
N ALA A 100 -5.41 11.01 -0.54
CA ALA A 100 -4.26 10.16 -0.26
C ALA A 100 -3.17 10.28 -1.34
N VAL A 101 -3.56 10.33 -2.63
CA VAL A 101 -2.60 10.53 -3.75
C VAL A 101 -1.98 11.92 -3.70
N GLU A 102 -2.77 12.97 -3.43
CA GLU A 102 -2.25 14.34 -3.29
C GLU A 102 -1.30 14.48 -2.10
N ALA A 103 -1.61 13.83 -0.96
CA ALA A 103 -0.74 13.81 0.20
C ALA A 103 0.56 13.05 -0.09
N ALA A 104 0.49 11.91 -0.79
CA ALA A 104 1.66 11.17 -1.26
C ALA A 104 2.57 12.02 -2.14
N ALA A 105 2.00 12.75 -3.09
CA ALA A 105 2.74 13.65 -3.97
C ALA A 105 3.44 14.77 -3.18
N LYS A 106 2.74 15.42 -2.26
CA LYS A 106 3.30 16.46 -1.38
C LYS A 106 4.42 15.93 -0.48
N ALA A 107 4.33 14.66 -0.07
CA ALA A 107 5.35 13.99 0.74
C ALA A 107 6.53 13.44 -0.10
N GLY A 108 6.53 13.64 -1.42
CA GLY A 108 7.63 13.21 -2.31
C GLY A 108 7.64 11.73 -2.63
N TRP A 109 6.51 11.04 -2.51
CA TRP A 109 6.38 9.66 -2.96
C TRP A 109 6.28 9.58 -4.48
N PRO A 110 6.99 8.63 -5.11
CA PRO A 110 7.06 8.59 -6.57
C PRO A 110 5.83 7.98 -7.25
N ALA A 111 5.11 7.10 -6.55
CA ALA A 111 3.96 6.40 -7.09
C ALA A 111 3.03 5.90 -5.98
N VAL A 112 1.78 5.61 -6.35
CA VAL A 112 0.81 4.90 -5.51
C VAL A 112 0.30 3.69 -6.28
N ILE A 113 0.29 2.52 -5.63
CA ILE A 113 -0.17 1.23 -6.17
C ILE A 113 -1.40 0.77 -5.41
N LEU A 114 -2.32 0.07 -6.06
CA LEU A 114 -3.43 -0.62 -5.40
C LEU A 114 -3.84 -1.88 -6.19
N VAL A 115 -4.63 -2.71 -5.55
CA VAL A 115 -5.35 -3.83 -6.20
C VAL A 115 -6.81 -3.44 -6.30
N GLY A 116 -7.28 -3.13 -7.50
CA GLY A 116 -8.64 -2.64 -7.73
C GLY A 116 -9.04 -2.62 -9.20
N ASP A 117 -10.26 -2.18 -9.47
CA ASP A 117 -10.83 -2.21 -10.80
C ASP A 117 -10.52 -0.91 -11.56
N GLU A 118 -9.84 -1.04 -12.70
CA GLU A 118 -9.44 0.11 -13.51
C GLU A 118 -10.61 1.04 -13.90
N PRO A 119 -11.83 0.56 -14.22
CA PRO A 119 -12.96 1.45 -14.48
C PRO A 119 -13.31 2.39 -13.31
N TYR A 120 -13.06 1.95 -12.08
CA TYR A 120 -13.28 2.80 -10.89
C TYR A 120 -12.13 3.78 -10.64
N TYR A 121 -10.88 3.30 -10.76
CA TYR A 121 -9.68 4.07 -10.40
C TYR A 121 -9.03 4.79 -11.59
N GLY A 122 -9.33 4.38 -12.83
CA GLY A 122 -8.79 5.00 -14.04
C GLY A 122 -9.07 6.50 -14.16
N PRO A 123 -10.30 7.00 -13.84
CA PRO A 123 -10.58 8.44 -13.78
C PRO A 123 -9.76 9.22 -12.74
N LEU A 124 -9.15 8.51 -11.77
CA LEU A 124 -8.24 9.06 -10.76
C LEU A 124 -6.76 8.96 -11.16
N GLY A 125 -6.47 8.56 -12.40
CA GLY A 125 -5.11 8.50 -12.96
C GLY A 125 -4.44 7.13 -12.86
N PHE A 126 -5.06 6.12 -12.24
CA PHE A 126 -4.48 4.78 -12.14
C PHE A 126 -4.51 4.04 -13.47
N ARG A 127 -3.42 3.32 -13.77
CA ARG A 127 -3.25 2.48 -14.97
C ARG A 127 -2.67 1.14 -14.58
N ARG A 128 -2.95 0.11 -15.38
CA ARG A 128 -2.41 -1.24 -15.16
C ARG A 128 -0.90 -1.23 -15.21
N ILE A 129 -0.28 -1.94 -14.26
CA ILE A 129 1.13 -2.28 -14.34
C ILE A 129 1.27 -3.42 -15.38
N PRO A 130 2.26 -3.39 -16.28
CA PRO A 130 2.46 -4.44 -17.27
C PRO A 130 2.56 -5.84 -16.63
N ARG A 131 1.92 -6.84 -17.25
CA ARG A 131 2.00 -8.23 -16.79
C ARG A 131 3.45 -8.71 -16.74
N GLY A 132 3.81 -9.43 -15.68
CA GLY A 132 5.17 -9.93 -15.46
C GLY A 132 6.14 -8.93 -14.86
N GLN A 133 5.78 -7.65 -14.75
CA GLN A 133 6.64 -6.64 -14.11
C GLN A 133 6.66 -6.81 -12.59
N VAL A 134 5.51 -7.08 -11.99
CA VAL A 134 5.38 -7.24 -10.54
C VAL A 134 4.70 -8.55 -10.15
N SER A 135 4.97 -8.99 -8.95
CA SER A 135 4.24 -10.07 -8.28
C SER A 135 3.84 -9.65 -6.87
N MET A 136 2.93 -10.40 -6.26
CA MET A 136 2.39 -10.09 -4.94
C MET A 136 2.62 -11.28 -3.98
N PRO A 137 2.74 -11.07 -2.66
CA PRO A 137 3.03 -12.14 -1.70
C PRO A 137 1.88 -13.14 -1.49
N ARG A 138 0.72 -12.86 -2.08
CA ARG A 138 -0.44 -13.75 -2.13
C ARG A 138 -1.05 -13.67 -3.54
N PRO A 139 -1.75 -14.71 -3.99
CA PRO A 139 -2.41 -14.70 -5.29
C PRO A 139 -3.35 -13.50 -5.43
N VAL A 140 -3.19 -12.78 -6.53
CA VAL A 140 -4.08 -11.69 -6.96
C VAL A 140 -4.25 -11.79 -8.47
N ASP A 141 -5.35 -11.27 -8.98
CA ASP A 141 -5.46 -10.99 -10.41
C ASP A 141 -4.53 -9.81 -10.74
N LEU A 142 -3.46 -10.10 -11.48
CA LEU A 142 -2.45 -9.10 -11.83
C LEU A 142 -2.99 -7.99 -12.73
N ASP A 143 -4.09 -8.22 -13.45
CA ASP A 143 -4.78 -7.16 -14.21
C ASP A 143 -5.44 -6.11 -13.33
N ARG A 144 -5.60 -6.41 -12.04
CA ARG A 144 -6.11 -5.50 -11.03
C ARG A 144 -5.00 -4.77 -10.25
N VAL A 145 -3.73 -5.09 -10.50
CA VAL A 145 -2.61 -4.34 -9.91
C VAL A 145 -2.38 -3.11 -10.78
N ILE A 146 -2.77 -1.98 -10.24
CA ILE A 146 -2.78 -0.69 -10.93
C ILE A 146 -2.01 0.36 -10.15
N ALA A 147 -1.43 1.33 -10.83
CA ALA A 147 -0.64 2.39 -10.23
C ALA A 147 -0.98 3.76 -10.82
N VAL A 148 -0.83 4.80 -10.01
CA VAL A 148 -0.69 6.17 -10.47
C VAL A 148 0.75 6.60 -10.27
N GLU A 149 1.37 7.07 -11.35
CA GLU A 149 2.72 7.60 -11.35
C GLU A 149 2.69 9.09 -10.95
N ILE A 150 3.48 9.44 -9.94
CA ILE A 150 3.62 10.82 -9.47
C ILE A 150 4.89 11.42 -10.06
N ALA A 151 6.01 10.69 -10.00
CA ALA A 151 7.25 11.08 -10.63
C ALA A 151 7.46 10.24 -11.91
N PRO A 152 7.74 10.86 -13.07
CA PRO A 152 7.85 10.16 -14.34
C PRO A 152 8.91 9.03 -14.34
N GLY A 153 8.55 7.85 -14.86
CA GLY A 153 9.43 6.69 -14.99
C GLY A 153 9.57 5.85 -13.72
N GLU A 154 9.00 6.24 -12.60
CA GLU A 154 9.21 5.55 -11.33
C GLU A 154 8.40 4.25 -11.22
N VAL A 155 7.23 4.17 -11.84
CA VAL A 155 6.47 2.90 -11.89
C VAL A 155 7.26 1.81 -12.63
N ALA A 156 8.01 2.15 -13.66
CA ALA A 156 8.86 1.19 -14.39
C ALA A 156 10.01 0.61 -13.55
N ARG A 157 10.40 1.27 -12.45
CA ARG A 157 11.45 0.81 -11.51
C ARG A 157 10.94 -0.20 -10.50
N ILE A 158 9.61 -0.31 -10.34
CA ILE A 158 8.96 -1.25 -9.43
C ILE A 158 8.87 -2.59 -10.15
N VAL A 159 9.81 -3.49 -9.89
CA VAL A 159 9.96 -4.78 -10.59
C VAL A 159 10.16 -5.91 -9.60
N GLY A 160 9.42 -7.00 -9.78
CA GLY A 160 9.51 -8.19 -8.92
C GLY A 160 8.46 -8.21 -7.81
N MET A 161 8.76 -8.91 -6.71
CA MET A 161 7.83 -9.07 -5.59
C MET A 161 7.64 -7.75 -4.86
N ILE A 162 6.40 -7.27 -4.82
CA ILE A 162 6.03 -6.12 -3.98
C ILE A 162 5.88 -6.60 -2.54
N ASP A 163 6.61 -6.00 -1.62
CA ASP A 163 6.45 -6.22 -0.18
C ASP A 163 6.64 -4.91 0.58
N HIS A 164 6.42 -4.96 1.90
CA HIS A 164 6.65 -3.82 2.77
C HIS A 164 8.10 -3.35 2.66
N GLU A 165 8.32 -2.03 2.57
CA GLU A 165 9.65 -1.44 2.36
C GLU A 165 10.68 -1.96 3.37
N ASP A 166 10.28 -2.08 4.66
CA ASP A 166 11.17 -2.56 5.72
C ASP A 166 11.59 -4.02 5.54
N ARG A 167 10.77 -4.87 4.91
CA ARG A 167 11.15 -6.25 4.57
C ARG A 167 12.11 -6.30 3.41
N VAL A 168 11.84 -5.53 2.36
CA VAL A 168 12.70 -5.45 1.19
C VAL A 168 14.09 -4.95 1.56
N ALA A 169 14.16 -3.91 2.40
CA ALA A 169 15.43 -3.38 2.90
C ALA A 169 16.24 -4.40 3.72
N LYS A 170 15.59 -5.20 4.57
CA LYS A 170 16.24 -6.27 5.34
C LYS A 170 16.84 -7.35 4.44
N VAL A 171 16.15 -7.76 3.39
CA VAL A 171 16.64 -8.75 2.43
C VAL A 171 17.83 -8.22 1.65
N GLN A 172 17.80 -6.97 1.23
CA GLN A 172 18.90 -6.34 0.49
C GLN A 172 20.12 -6.04 1.38
N GLY A 173 19.91 -5.67 2.64
CA GLY A 173 20.99 -5.41 3.62
C GLY A 173 21.63 -6.67 4.22
N GLY A 174 20.94 -7.83 4.16
CA GLY A 174 21.43 -9.12 4.64
C GLY A 174 22.34 -9.89 3.67
N SER A 175 22.53 -9.41 2.45
CA SER A 175 23.44 -10.00 1.46
C SER A 175 24.85 -9.44 1.59
N LEU A 176 25.52 -9.64 2.75
CA LEU A 176 26.97 -9.55 2.81
C LEU A 176 27.52 -10.90 2.34
N PRO A 177 28.48 -10.92 1.38
CA PRO A 177 29.16 -12.15 1.01
C PRO A 177 29.91 -12.65 2.25
N LEU A 178 29.68 -13.91 2.62
CA LEU A 178 30.61 -14.64 3.47
C LEU A 178 31.91 -14.81 2.67
N GLU A 179 32.85 -13.86 2.82
CA GLU A 179 34.22 -14.11 2.46
C GLU A 179 34.73 -15.23 3.33
N GLY A 180 34.75 -16.45 2.76
CA GLY A 180 35.38 -17.61 3.33
C GLY A 180 36.88 -17.34 3.42
N LYS A 181 37.38 -16.99 4.62
CA LYS A 181 38.78 -17.15 4.95
C LYS A 181 39.06 -18.65 5.00
N VAL A 182 39.68 -19.18 3.95
CA VAL A 182 40.35 -20.46 3.98
C VAL A 182 41.62 -20.31 4.87
N PRO A 183 41.75 -21.07 5.95
CA PRO A 183 43.00 -21.13 6.69
C PRO A 183 44.05 -21.81 5.82
N SER A 184 45.13 -21.15 5.48
CA SER A 184 46.29 -21.74 4.88
C SER A 184 46.96 -22.65 5.91
N GLU A 185 46.91 -23.97 5.71
CA GLU A 185 47.74 -24.93 6.44
C GLU A 185 49.23 -24.66 6.16
N ALA A 186 49.93 -24.23 7.21
CA ALA A 186 51.35 -24.14 7.19
C ALA A 186 51.96 -25.56 7.12
N ARG A 187 52.66 -25.82 6.03
CA ARG A 187 53.62 -26.95 5.93
C ARG A 187 54.67 -26.84 7.02
N ARG A 188 54.73 -27.81 7.89
CA ARG A 188 55.93 -28.11 8.66
C ARG A 188 56.75 -29.15 7.91
N VAL A 189 57.93 -28.73 7.52
CA VAL A 189 59.03 -29.59 7.14
C VAL A 189 59.87 -29.85 8.40
N GLY A 190 60.22 -31.09 8.63
CA GLY A 190 61.16 -31.54 9.63
C GLY A 190 61.32 -33.04 9.53
#